data_763b3d7cfebb02f17d70b04477e85ff6
#
_entry.id   763b3d7cfebb02f17d70b04477e85ff6
#
_cell.length_a   1.000
_cell.length_b   1.000
_cell.length_c   1.000
_cell.angle_alpha   90.00
_cell.angle_beta   90.00
_cell.angle_gamma   90.00
#
_symmetry.space_group_name_H-M   'P 1'
#
loop_
_entity.id
_entity.type
_entity.pdbx_description
1 polymer ?
#
loop_
_entity_poly.entity_id
_entity_poly.type
_entity_poly.pdbx_seq_one_letter_code
_entity_poly.pdbx_strand_id
1 'polypeptide(L)'
;MTNTPLIKLDNLYLKREDKNITGSTKDRVIPLQIEKLKKNGFSQAVISSTGNAAISAAYFCQQKQVELTIFLSPNVSPQKLAVLKQFPSEIILSLKPISSAIKYAKTNNAYLLRQSTDPVSLVGYQQISEEILNQLPHVTSIFVPIGSGTTLLGISQKIPANIPIFGVQSAANCPISSLFDQDYQKENRLITDALSVKYLPQKKQIIETIKNSQGFAFTIQNEAIVLANHFLESKNIVTSLEGALCLAGYQKAVKNNYSVGKYPVILLTGSKR
;
A
#
# COMPACT_ATOMS: atom_id res chain seq x y z
N MET A 1 11.08 -14.36 -3.65
CA MET A 1 10.06 -13.56 -4.38
C MET A 1 10.69 -13.05 -5.67
N THR A 2 9.94 -12.96 -6.76
CA THR A 2 10.44 -12.39 -8.03
C THR A 2 10.48 -10.88 -7.93
N ASN A 3 11.54 -10.26 -8.46
CA ASN A 3 11.65 -8.81 -8.56
C ASN A 3 10.51 -8.25 -9.41
N THR A 4 9.83 -7.19 -8.93
CA THR A 4 8.87 -6.48 -9.76
C THR A 4 9.59 -5.54 -10.74
N PRO A 5 9.02 -5.31 -11.94
CA PRO A 5 9.66 -4.44 -12.92
C PRO A 5 9.77 -2.98 -12.44
N LEU A 6 10.87 -2.34 -12.81
CA LEU A 6 11.03 -0.89 -12.79
C LEU A 6 11.07 -0.42 -14.24
N ILE A 7 10.07 0.29 -14.71
CA ILE A 7 9.95 0.74 -16.10
C ILE A 7 10.10 2.25 -16.21
N LYS A 8 10.78 2.72 -17.23
CA LYS A 8 10.89 4.15 -17.55
C LYS A 8 9.63 4.61 -18.28
N LEU A 9 9.08 5.74 -17.85
CA LEU A 9 7.98 6.46 -18.51
C LEU A 9 8.35 7.94 -18.56
N ASP A 10 8.64 8.47 -19.74
CA ASP A 10 9.09 9.85 -19.95
C ASP A 10 10.28 10.21 -19.01
N ASN A 11 10.09 11.14 -18.07
CA ASN A 11 11.10 11.63 -17.14
C ASN A 11 11.02 10.98 -15.75
N LEU A 12 10.32 9.86 -15.60
CA LEU A 12 10.13 9.16 -14.34
C LEU A 12 10.23 7.65 -14.49
N TYR A 13 10.27 6.93 -13.37
CA TYR A 13 10.29 5.48 -13.31
C TYR A 13 9.11 4.96 -12.49
N LEU A 14 8.51 3.87 -12.95
CA LEU A 14 7.38 3.22 -12.30
C LEU A 14 7.84 1.90 -11.68
N LYS A 15 7.81 1.79 -10.37
CA LYS A 15 7.99 0.52 -9.66
C LYS A 15 6.66 -0.23 -9.65
N ARG A 16 6.58 -1.31 -10.42
CA ARG A 16 5.36 -2.03 -10.78
C ARG A 16 4.99 -3.09 -9.73
N GLU A 17 4.66 -2.65 -8.51
CA GLU A 17 4.20 -3.55 -7.45
C GLU A 17 2.81 -4.17 -7.74
N ASP A 18 2.08 -3.60 -8.69
CA ASP A 18 0.88 -4.18 -9.30
C ASP A 18 1.16 -5.47 -10.12
N LYS A 19 2.42 -5.80 -10.36
CA LYS A 19 2.87 -7.03 -11.04
C LYS A 19 3.31 -8.15 -10.10
N ASN A 20 3.15 -7.97 -8.79
CA ASN A 20 3.23 -9.07 -7.84
C ASN A 20 2.18 -10.14 -8.17
N ILE A 21 2.35 -11.36 -7.65
CA ILE A 21 1.55 -12.54 -8.02
C ILE A 21 0.04 -12.37 -7.77
N THR A 22 -0.34 -11.70 -6.67
CA THR A 22 -1.74 -11.33 -6.42
C THR A 22 -2.05 -9.88 -6.78
N GLY A 23 -1.17 -9.21 -7.50
CA GLY A 23 -1.37 -7.88 -8.05
C GLY A 23 -1.21 -6.75 -7.05
N SER A 24 -0.42 -6.87 -5.98
CA SER A 24 -0.19 -5.73 -5.07
C SER A 24 1.05 -5.87 -4.18
N THR A 25 1.45 -4.74 -3.57
CA THR A 25 2.50 -4.69 -2.53
C THR A 25 2.25 -5.61 -1.35
N LYS A 26 1.03 -6.11 -1.14
CA LYS A 26 0.72 -6.97 0.00
C LYS A 26 1.44 -8.31 -0.06
N ASP A 27 1.82 -8.72 -1.25
CA ASP A 27 2.60 -9.93 -1.50
C ASP A 27 4.01 -9.87 -0.92
N ARG A 28 4.52 -8.66 -0.63
CA ARG A 28 5.81 -8.49 0.06
C ARG A 28 5.74 -8.86 1.54
N VAL A 29 4.57 -8.82 2.14
CA VAL A 29 4.39 -8.90 3.59
C VAL A 29 3.66 -10.15 4.02
N ILE A 30 2.56 -10.48 3.36
CA ILE A 30 1.70 -11.61 3.78
C ILE A 30 2.47 -12.94 3.86
N PRO A 31 3.32 -13.31 2.90
CA PRO A 31 4.13 -14.53 3.01
C PRO A 31 5.01 -14.56 4.27
N LEU A 32 5.64 -13.43 4.62
CA LEU A 32 6.49 -13.33 5.81
C LEU A 32 5.66 -13.44 7.11
N GLN A 33 4.45 -12.88 7.12
CA GLN A 33 3.53 -13.04 8.25
C GLN A 33 3.10 -14.52 8.40
N ILE A 34 2.85 -15.22 7.28
CA ILE A 34 2.51 -16.66 7.30
C ILE A 34 3.70 -17.50 7.77
N GLU A 35 4.91 -17.18 7.35
CA GLU A 35 6.13 -17.86 7.87
C GLU A 35 6.28 -17.65 9.37
N LYS A 36 6.09 -16.42 9.85
CA LYS A 36 6.10 -16.09 11.28
C LYS A 36 4.98 -16.82 12.04
N LEU A 37 3.78 -16.88 11.46
CA LEU A 37 2.65 -17.65 11.98
C LEU A 37 3.07 -19.11 12.26
N LYS A 38 3.62 -19.79 11.24
CA LYS A 38 4.05 -21.19 11.35
C LYS A 38 5.19 -21.36 12.37
N LYS A 39 6.19 -20.47 12.35
CA LYS A 39 7.30 -20.48 13.30
C LYS A 39 6.83 -20.34 14.75
N ASN A 40 5.74 -19.61 14.98
CA ASN A 40 5.14 -19.43 16.29
C ASN A 40 4.12 -20.53 16.67
N GLY A 41 4.00 -21.60 15.89
CA GLY A 41 3.13 -22.75 16.18
C GLY A 41 1.65 -22.55 15.90
N PHE A 42 1.27 -21.48 15.15
CA PHE A 42 -0.12 -21.30 14.73
C PHE A 42 -0.41 -22.13 13.46
N SER A 43 -1.64 -22.65 13.35
CA SER A 43 -2.15 -23.34 12.16
C SER A 43 -3.17 -22.51 11.40
N GLN A 44 -3.74 -21.48 12.03
CA GLN A 44 -4.82 -20.68 11.52
C GLN A 44 -4.47 -19.19 11.49
N ALA A 45 -4.86 -18.52 10.41
CA ALA A 45 -4.76 -17.07 10.23
C ALA A 45 -6.15 -16.41 10.26
N VAL A 46 -6.19 -15.16 10.69
CA VAL A 46 -7.38 -14.32 10.57
C VAL A 46 -7.00 -12.92 10.05
N ILE A 47 -7.85 -12.38 9.19
CA ILE A 47 -7.67 -11.03 8.62
C ILE A 47 -8.99 -10.27 8.58
N SER A 48 -8.91 -8.94 8.66
CA SER A 48 -10.01 -8.04 8.31
C SER A 48 -9.58 -7.11 7.21
N SER A 49 -9.99 -7.41 5.98
CA SER A 49 -9.74 -6.58 4.80
C SER A 49 -10.64 -7.00 3.65
N THR A 50 -11.16 -6.04 2.89
CA THR A 50 -11.96 -6.28 1.67
C THR A 50 -11.13 -6.21 0.39
N GLY A 51 -9.86 -5.81 0.49
CA GLY A 51 -9.02 -5.48 -0.67
C GLY A 51 -7.79 -6.38 -0.81
N ASN A 52 -6.74 -5.80 -1.33
CA ASN A 52 -5.49 -6.47 -1.70
C ASN A 52 -4.88 -7.33 -0.59
N ALA A 53 -5.03 -6.93 0.69
CA ALA A 53 -4.47 -7.71 1.80
C ALA A 53 -5.22 -9.04 2.01
N ALA A 54 -6.55 -9.05 1.88
CA ALA A 54 -7.33 -10.28 1.99
C ALA A 54 -7.07 -11.22 0.82
N ILE A 55 -6.95 -10.69 -0.40
CA ILE A 55 -6.65 -11.50 -1.60
C ILE A 55 -5.26 -12.13 -1.49
N SER A 56 -4.26 -11.35 -1.09
CA SER A 56 -2.92 -11.87 -0.84
C SER A 56 -2.92 -12.94 0.27
N ALA A 57 -3.64 -12.69 1.39
CA ALA A 57 -3.78 -13.66 2.46
C ALA A 57 -4.43 -14.96 1.98
N ALA A 58 -5.55 -14.85 1.24
CA ALA A 58 -6.26 -16.02 0.74
C ALA A 58 -5.39 -16.89 -0.19
N TYR A 59 -4.67 -16.23 -1.12
CA TYR A 59 -3.75 -16.92 -2.03
C TYR A 59 -2.61 -17.61 -1.25
N PHE A 60 -1.87 -16.88 -0.42
CA PHE A 60 -0.69 -17.45 0.24
C PHE A 60 -1.03 -18.42 1.37
N CYS A 61 -2.16 -18.25 2.08
CA CYS A 61 -2.64 -19.24 3.05
C CYS A 61 -2.99 -20.55 2.35
N GLN A 62 -3.67 -20.50 1.19
CA GLN A 62 -3.94 -21.68 0.38
C GLN A 62 -2.65 -22.39 -0.05
N GLN A 63 -1.66 -21.64 -0.58
CA GLN A 63 -0.37 -22.20 -1.02
C GLN A 63 0.42 -22.83 0.13
N LYS A 64 0.26 -22.33 1.32
CA LYS A 64 1.00 -22.78 2.53
C LYS A 64 0.16 -23.71 3.42
N GLN A 65 -1.03 -24.10 2.99
CA GLN A 65 -1.96 -24.96 3.76
C GLN A 65 -2.21 -24.41 5.18
N VAL A 66 -2.52 -23.11 5.26
CA VAL A 66 -2.92 -22.41 6.49
C VAL A 66 -4.41 -22.09 6.38
N GLU A 67 -5.18 -22.45 7.39
CA GLU A 67 -6.60 -22.06 7.47
C GLU A 67 -6.74 -20.55 7.57
N LEU A 68 -7.69 -19.95 6.85
CA LEU A 68 -7.90 -18.51 6.84
C LEU A 68 -9.37 -18.15 7.09
N THR A 69 -9.58 -17.32 8.10
CA THR A 69 -10.87 -16.66 8.36
C THR A 69 -10.78 -15.17 7.98
N ILE A 70 -11.71 -14.68 7.16
CA ILE A 70 -11.75 -13.31 6.66
C ILE A 70 -12.99 -12.59 7.22
N PHE A 71 -12.79 -11.54 8.03
CA PHE A 71 -13.87 -10.68 8.51
C PHE A 71 -14.09 -9.51 7.56
N LEU A 72 -15.33 -9.38 7.05
CA LEU A 72 -15.75 -8.34 6.10
C LEU A 72 -16.90 -7.50 6.65
N SER A 73 -16.99 -6.24 6.19
CA SER A 73 -18.22 -5.46 6.38
C SER A 73 -19.35 -6.05 5.55
N PRO A 74 -20.61 -6.05 6.03
CA PRO A 74 -21.78 -6.41 5.21
C PRO A 74 -21.91 -5.56 3.94
N ASN A 75 -21.33 -4.36 3.92
CA ASN A 75 -21.33 -3.43 2.78
C ASN A 75 -20.17 -3.69 1.79
N VAL A 76 -19.50 -4.84 1.87
CA VAL A 76 -18.46 -5.22 0.88
C VAL A 76 -19.08 -5.31 -0.51
N SER A 77 -18.39 -4.76 -1.53
CA SER A 77 -18.90 -4.84 -2.90
C SER A 77 -19.00 -6.30 -3.37
N PRO A 78 -20.06 -6.63 -4.17
CA PRO A 78 -20.22 -7.98 -4.70
C PRO A 78 -18.99 -8.48 -5.48
N GLN A 79 -18.32 -7.59 -6.23
CA GLN A 79 -17.13 -7.91 -7.00
C GLN A 79 -15.98 -8.36 -6.11
N LYS A 80 -15.68 -7.62 -5.02
CA LYS A 80 -14.63 -7.97 -4.05
C LYS A 80 -14.95 -9.29 -3.33
N LEU A 81 -16.21 -9.48 -2.96
CA LEU A 81 -16.66 -10.73 -2.33
C LEU A 81 -16.52 -11.92 -3.29
N ALA A 82 -16.88 -11.75 -4.57
CA ALA A 82 -16.76 -12.80 -5.57
C ALA A 82 -15.30 -13.25 -5.76
N VAL A 83 -14.34 -12.32 -5.75
CA VAL A 83 -12.91 -12.66 -5.82
C VAL A 83 -12.47 -13.48 -4.60
N LEU A 84 -12.88 -13.10 -3.40
CA LEU A 84 -12.49 -13.80 -2.16
C LEU A 84 -13.12 -15.20 -2.06
N LYS A 85 -14.35 -15.39 -2.57
CA LYS A 85 -15.01 -16.68 -2.62
C LYS A 85 -14.35 -17.72 -3.53
N GLN A 86 -13.40 -17.31 -4.38
CA GLN A 86 -12.62 -18.25 -5.21
C GLN A 86 -11.56 -19.01 -4.40
N PHE A 87 -11.28 -18.60 -3.17
CA PHE A 87 -10.30 -19.22 -2.30
C PHE A 87 -10.97 -20.05 -1.19
N PRO A 88 -10.32 -21.11 -0.71
CA PRO A 88 -10.80 -21.93 0.41
C PRO A 88 -10.57 -21.17 1.74
N SER A 89 -11.42 -20.18 2.00
CA SER A 89 -11.37 -19.37 3.22
C SER A 89 -12.76 -19.20 3.82
N GLU A 90 -12.84 -19.17 5.13
CA GLU A 90 -14.08 -18.84 5.83
C GLU A 90 -14.30 -17.33 5.75
N ILE A 91 -15.49 -16.88 5.33
CA ILE A 91 -15.85 -15.48 5.23
C ILE A 91 -16.96 -15.16 6.25
N ILE A 92 -16.68 -14.26 7.18
CA ILE A 92 -17.63 -13.85 8.22
C ILE A 92 -17.95 -12.36 8.04
N LEU A 93 -19.24 -12.04 7.90
CA LEU A 93 -19.70 -10.66 7.85
C LEU A 93 -19.86 -10.08 9.25
N SER A 94 -19.36 -8.87 9.48
CA SER A 94 -19.44 -8.19 10.78
C SER A 94 -19.57 -6.69 10.61
N LEU A 95 -20.40 -6.05 11.43
CA LEU A 95 -20.51 -4.58 11.50
C LEU A 95 -19.22 -3.92 12.03
N LYS A 96 -18.39 -4.68 12.77
CA LYS A 96 -17.10 -4.24 13.32
C LYS A 96 -15.98 -5.23 12.93
N PRO A 97 -15.68 -5.39 11.64
CA PRO A 97 -14.84 -6.49 11.15
C PRO A 97 -13.44 -6.51 11.76
N ILE A 98 -12.83 -5.35 11.99
CA ILE A 98 -11.50 -5.25 12.62
C ILE A 98 -11.53 -5.76 14.06
N SER A 99 -12.51 -5.30 14.85
CA SER A 99 -12.65 -5.72 16.26
C SER A 99 -13.00 -7.21 16.36
N SER A 100 -13.83 -7.70 15.44
CA SER A 100 -14.20 -9.11 15.37
C SER A 100 -13.01 -10.00 15.03
N ALA A 101 -12.18 -9.60 14.07
CA ALA A 101 -10.95 -10.32 13.74
C ALA A 101 -9.96 -10.36 14.92
N ILE A 102 -9.80 -9.24 15.65
CA ILE A 102 -8.94 -9.18 16.83
C ILE A 102 -9.47 -10.12 17.95
N LYS A 103 -10.77 -10.10 18.17
CA LYS A 103 -11.42 -11.00 19.16
C LYS A 103 -11.22 -12.46 18.75
N TYR A 104 -11.53 -12.79 17.49
CA TYR A 104 -11.39 -14.13 16.94
C TYR A 104 -9.96 -14.67 17.07
N ALA A 105 -8.95 -13.84 16.77
CA ALA A 105 -7.54 -14.21 16.92
C ALA A 105 -7.22 -14.71 18.33
N LYS A 106 -7.77 -14.01 19.36
CA LYS A 106 -7.54 -14.35 20.77
C LYS A 106 -8.31 -15.60 21.22
N THR A 107 -9.58 -15.73 20.79
CA THR A 107 -10.45 -16.82 21.27
C THR A 107 -10.17 -18.16 20.58
N ASN A 108 -9.67 -18.14 19.33
CA ASN A 108 -9.45 -19.31 18.52
C ASN A 108 -7.95 -19.63 18.29
N ASN A 109 -7.06 -18.98 19.05
CA ASN A 109 -5.60 -19.15 18.88
C ASN A 109 -5.17 -18.99 17.42
N ALA A 110 -5.70 -17.96 16.72
CA ALA A 110 -5.39 -17.68 15.32
C ALA A 110 -4.43 -16.47 15.21
N TYR A 111 -3.53 -16.52 14.22
CA TYR A 111 -2.61 -15.42 13.98
C TYR A 111 -3.30 -14.27 13.22
N LEU A 112 -3.26 -13.06 13.79
CA LEU A 112 -3.85 -11.88 13.16
C LEU A 112 -2.90 -11.30 12.10
N LEU A 113 -3.29 -11.44 10.82
CA LEU A 113 -2.58 -10.83 9.69
C LEU A 113 -2.90 -9.33 9.61
N ARG A 114 -2.10 -8.50 10.25
CA ARG A 114 -2.31 -7.04 10.28
C ARG A 114 -1.01 -6.30 10.05
N GLN A 115 -0.79 -5.82 8.81
CA GLN A 115 0.47 -5.22 8.38
C GLN A 115 0.85 -3.97 9.19
N SER A 116 -0.13 -3.16 9.63
CA SER A 116 0.13 -1.92 10.36
C SER A 116 0.64 -2.10 11.80
N THR A 117 0.59 -3.32 12.33
CA THR A 117 0.99 -3.62 13.72
C THR A 117 2.01 -4.75 13.82
N ASP A 118 2.27 -5.49 12.75
CA ASP A 118 3.25 -6.55 12.73
C ASP A 118 4.62 -6.04 12.21
N PRO A 119 5.68 -6.05 13.04
CA PRO A 119 7.00 -5.54 12.64
C PRO A 119 7.60 -6.23 11.41
N VAL A 120 7.25 -7.49 11.12
CA VAL A 120 7.74 -8.20 9.94
C VAL A 120 7.31 -7.51 8.63
N SER A 121 6.28 -6.70 8.70
CA SER A 121 5.80 -5.92 7.55
C SER A 121 6.84 -4.91 7.04
N LEU A 122 7.61 -4.32 7.92
CA LEU A 122 8.68 -3.40 7.54
C LEU A 122 9.75 -4.14 6.73
N VAL A 123 10.12 -5.36 7.16
CA VAL A 123 11.09 -6.23 6.45
C VAL A 123 10.60 -6.56 5.04
N GLY A 124 9.31 -6.88 4.88
CA GLY A 124 8.73 -7.15 3.56
C GLY A 124 8.80 -5.94 2.63
N TYR A 125 8.50 -4.75 3.12
CA TYR A 125 8.54 -3.53 2.31
C TYR A 125 9.96 -3.00 2.04
N GLN A 126 10.97 -3.35 2.86
CA GLN A 126 12.39 -3.07 2.56
C GLN A 126 12.84 -3.66 1.22
N GLN A 127 12.30 -4.79 0.82
CA GLN A 127 12.63 -5.44 -0.46
C GLN A 127 12.34 -4.53 -1.66
N ILE A 128 11.31 -3.67 -1.55
CA ILE A 128 10.98 -2.71 -2.62
C ILE A 128 12.12 -1.71 -2.82
N SER A 129 12.68 -1.19 -1.74
CA SER A 129 13.80 -0.24 -1.80
C SER A 129 15.09 -0.91 -2.27
N GLU A 130 15.37 -2.13 -1.82
CA GLU A 130 16.52 -2.91 -2.28
C GLU A 130 16.45 -3.16 -3.81
N GLU A 131 15.27 -3.52 -4.31
CA GLU A 131 15.04 -3.69 -5.76
C GLU A 131 15.17 -2.36 -6.52
N ILE A 132 14.64 -1.25 -5.99
CA ILE A 132 14.78 0.07 -6.63
C ILE A 132 16.25 0.45 -6.74
N LEU A 133 17.03 0.34 -5.67
CA LEU A 133 18.45 0.67 -5.66
C LEU A 133 19.27 -0.21 -6.60
N ASN A 134 18.94 -1.50 -6.70
CA ASN A 134 19.60 -2.42 -7.62
C ASN A 134 19.25 -2.13 -9.09
N GLN A 135 17.98 -1.80 -9.38
CA GLN A 135 17.50 -1.53 -10.74
C GLN A 135 17.82 -0.10 -11.22
N LEU A 136 17.94 0.85 -10.29
CA LEU A 136 18.21 2.27 -10.55
C LEU A 136 19.10 2.85 -9.45
N PRO A 137 20.44 2.60 -9.50
CA PRO A 137 21.37 3.06 -8.46
C PRO A 137 21.41 4.59 -8.24
N HIS A 138 20.97 5.34 -9.23
CA HIS A 138 20.94 6.80 -9.20
C HIS A 138 19.56 7.39 -8.94
N VAL A 139 18.65 6.63 -8.30
CA VAL A 139 17.32 7.13 -7.91
C VAL A 139 17.46 8.45 -7.13
N THR A 140 16.61 9.44 -7.48
CA THR A 140 16.71 10.78 -6.89
C THR A 140 15.56 11.11 -5.95
N SER A 141 14.44 10.44 -6.06
CA SER A 141 13.29 10.59 -5.15
C SER A 141 12.30 9.42 -5.33
N ILE A 142 11.47 9.20 -4.31
CA ILE A 142 10.47 8.12 -4.33
C ILE A 142 9.11 8.66 -3.87
N PHE A 143 8.06 8.40 -4.67
CA PHE A 143 6.67 8.73 -4.34
C PHE A 143 5.92 7.50 -3.86
N VAL A 144 5.35 7.58 -2.65
CA VAL A 144 4.68 6.46 -1.96
C VAL A 144 3.28 6.87 -1.52
N PRO A 145 2.22 6.11 -1.86
CA PRO A 145 0.88 6.41 -1.37
C PRO A 145 0.77 6.04 0.11
N ILE A 146 0.19 6.92 0.92
CA ILE A 146 0.07 6.71 2.36
C ILE A 146 -1.37 6.27 2.71
N GLY A 147 -1.51 4.98 3.06
CA GLY A 147 -2.62 4.48 3.85
C GLY A 147 -2.18 4.39 5.32
N SER A 148 -1.88 3.20 5.82
CA SER A 148 -1.30 3.02 7.16
C SER A 148 0.11 3.58 7.35
N GLY A 149 0.81 3.90 6.26
CA GLY A 149 2.19 4.37 6.26
C GLY A 149 3.24 3.27 6.35
N THR A 150 2.86 2.02 6.61
CA THR A 150 3.81 0.91 6.80
C THR A 150 4.70 0.68 5.56
N THR A 151 4.16 0.85 4.35
CA THR A 151 4.94 0.76 3.11
C THR A 151 6.01 1.83 3.05
N LEU A 152 5.66 3.08 3.35
CA LEU A 152 6.60 4.19 3.37
C LEU A 152 7.71 3.96 4.41
N LEU A 153 7.33 3.55 5.62
CA LEU A 153 8.29 3.26 6.69
C LEU A 153 9.22 2.08 6.34
N GLY A 154 8.70 1.03 5.70
CA GLY A 154 9.54 -0.09 5.26
C GLY A 154 10.54 0.33 4.18
N ILE A 155 10.09 1.07 3.18
CA ILE A 155 10.95 1.62 2.11
C ILE A 155 12.04 2.50 2.71
N SER A 156 11.72 3.40 3.65
CA SER A 156 12.67 4.35 4.22
C SER A 156 13.84 3.71 4.95
N GLN A 157 13.69 2.47 5.43
CA GLN A 157 14.75 1.79 6.20
C GLN A 157 15.98 1.41 5.36
N LYS A 158 15.86 1.35 4.03
CA LYS A 158 16.95 0.96 3.13
C LYS A 158 17.31 2.05 2.11
N ILE A 159 16.46 3.06 1.96
CA ILE A 159 16.76 4.21 1.10
C ILE A 159 17.74 5.15 1.82
N PRO A 160 18.84 5.58 1.15
CA PRO A 160 19.74 6.59 1.69
C PRO A 160 19.00 7.87 2.13
N ALA A 161 19.39 8.44 3.27
CA ALA A 161 18.70 9.58 3.88
C ALA A 161 18.68 10.87 3.02
N ASN A 162 19.57 10.96 2.04
CA ASN A 162 19.62 12.07 1.07
C ASN A 162 18.67 11.90 -0.12
N ILE A 163 17.91 10.82 -0.19
CA ILE A 163 16.90 10.60 -1.23
C ILE A 163 15.52 10.96 -0.65
N PRO A 164 14.90 12.06 -1.11
CA PRO A 164 13.59 12.48 -0.64
C PRO A 164 12.51 11.42 -0.85
N ILE A 165 11.73 11.20 0.20
CA ILE A 165 10.53 10.36 0.15
C ILE A 165 9.31 11.26 0.17
N PHE A 166 8.55 11.23 -0.90
CA PHE A 166 7.32 11.98 -1.06
C PHE A 166 6.11 11.11 -0.73
N GLY A 167 5.39 11.47 0.34
CA GLY A 167 4.14 10.83 0.69
C GLY A 167 2.97 11.40 -0.12
N VAL A 168 2.00 10.57 -0.50
CA VAL A 168 0.84 11.05 -1.26
C VAL A 168 -0.46 10.54 -0.65
N GLN A 169 -1.42 11.44 -0.42
CA GLN A 169 -2.76 11.10 0.07
C GLN A 169 -3.84 11.80 -0.76
N SER A 170 -5.04 11.20 -0.79
CA SER A 170 -6.23 11.84 -1.38
C SER A 170 -6.77 12.95 -0.46
N ALA A 171 -7.28 14.02 -1.03
CA ALA A 171 -7.95 15.12 -0.33
C ALA A 171 -9.16 14.66 0.51
N ALA A 172 -9.71 13.49 0.21
CA ALA A 172 -10.79 12.90 1.01
C ALA A 172 -10.28 12.27 2.33
N ASN A 173 -9.02 11.79 2.37
CA ASN A 173 -8.41 11.19 3.55
C ASN A 173 -6.90 11.49 3.61
N CYS A 174 -6.52 12.61 4.24
CA CYS A 174 -5.19 13.20 4.23
C CYS A 174 -4.61 13.51 5.63
N PRO A 175 -4.69 12.59 6.62
CA PRO A 175 -4.28 12.89 8.00
C PRO A 175 -2.78 13.16 8.19
N ILE A 176 -1.95 12.84 7.20
CA ILE A 176 -0.51 13.13 7.16
C ILE A 176 -0.24 14.31 6.23
N SER A 177 -0.66 14.21 4.96
CA SER A 177 -0.28 15.19 3.94
C SER A 177 -0.84 16.57 4.20
N SER A 178 -2.02 16.69 4.84
CA SER A 178 -2.58 17.97 5.28
C SER A 178 -1.71 18.74 6.30
N LEU A 179 -0.71 18.12 6.90
CA LEU A 179 0.26 18.78 7.75
C LEU A 179 1.44 19.41 6.99
N PHE A 180 1.59 19.07 5.74
CA PHE A 180 2.63 19.57 4.84
C PHE A 180 2.04 20.46 3.75
N ASP A 181 0.98 20.02 3.11
CA ASP A 181 0.38 20.61 1.93
C ASP A 181 -0.95 21.27 2.33
N GLN A 182 -1.02 22.60 2.17
CA GLN A 182 -2.22 23.41 2.42
C GLN A 182 -2.96 23.79 1.13
N ASP A 183 -2.35 23.51 -0.03
CA ASP A 183 -2.92 23.79 -1.34
C ASP A 183 -3.82 22.66 -1.83
N TYR A 184 -4.99 22.51 -1.21
CA TYR A 184 -6.04 21.56 -1.63
C TYR A 184 -7.41 21.96 -1.08
N GLN A 185 -8.45 21.45 -1.72
CA GLN A 185 -9.82 21.51 -1.21
C GLN A 185 -10.20 20.16 -0.62
N LYS A 186 -10.77 20.17 0.58
CA LYS A 186 -11.24 18.95 1.24
C LYS A 186 -12.36 18.29 0.44
N GLU A 187 -12.26 16.98 0.23
CA GLU A 187 -13.26 16.18 -0.45
C GLU A 187 -13.95 15.20 0.49
N ASN A 188 -15.23 14.90 0.21
CA ASN A 188 -16.03 13.98 1.02
C ASN A 188 -16.03 12.54 0.48
N ARG A 189 -15.72 12.37 -0.82
CA ARG A 189 -15.71 11.06 -1.48
C ARG A 189 -14.30 10.56 -1.67
N LEU A 190 -13.99 9.43 -1.05
CA LEU A 190 -12.73 8.71 -1.27
C LEU A 190 -12.89 7.73 -2.44
N ILE A 191 -12.08 7.92 -3.49
CA ILE A 191 -12.04 7.03 -4.66
C ILE A 191 -10.90 6.01 -4.60
N THR A 192 -9.95 6.18 -3.68
CA THR A 192 -8.82 5.28 -3.44
C THR A 192 -9.14 4.35 -2.26
N ASP A 193 -9.82 3.24 -2.52
CA ASP A 193 -10.37 2.34 -1.50
C ASP A 193 -9.35 1.78 -0.50
N ALA A 194 -8.14 1.47 -0.96
CA ALA A 194 -7.12 0.85 -0.12
C ALA A 194 -6.46 1.83 0.87
N LEU A 195 -6.72 3.14 0.74
CA LEU A 195 -6.11 4.19 1.55
C LEU A 195 -7.05 4.78 2.61
N SER A 196 -8.23 4.17 2.82
CA SER A 196 -9.16 4.57 3.86
C SER A 196 -8.63 4.17 5.25
N VAL A 197 -7.96 5.07 5.94
CA VAL A 197 -7.39 4.82 7.26
C VAL A 197 -7.92 5.84 8.26
N LYS A 198 -8.62 5.34 9.29
CA LYS A 198 -9.16 6.17 10.39
C LYS A 198 -8.17 6.34 11.55
N TYR A 199 -7.26 5.38 11.74
CA TYR A 199 -6.31 5.36 12.85
C TYR A 199 -4.89 5.06 12.34
N LEU A 200 -3.96 5.95 12.68
CA LEU A 200 -2.55 5.89 12.26
C LEU A 200 -1.64 5.84 13.49
N PRO A 201 -1.35 4.64 14.04
CA PRO A 201 -0.51 4.53 15.22
C PRO A 201 0.91 5.03 15.00
N GLN A 202 1.41 4.95 13.76
CA GLN A 202 2.75 5.37 13.37
C GLN A 202 2.82 6.80 12.81
N LYS A 203 1.78 7.63 13.05
CA LYS A 203 1.66 8.99 12.48
C LYS A 203 2.92 9.83 12.70
N LYS A 204 3.44 9.88 13.93
CA LYS A 204 4.65 10.64 14.29
C LYS A 204 5.85 10.15 13.49
N GLN A 205 6.09 8.85 13.46
CA GLN A 205 7.21 8.24 12.75
C GLN A 205 7.16 8.50 11.23
N ILE A 206 5.96 8.47 10.62
CA ILE A 206 5.79 8.78 9.19
C ILE A 206 6.18 10.22 8.90
N ILE A 207 5.71 11.19 9.73
CA ILE A 207 6.03 12.60 9.58
C ILE A 207 7.53 12.84 9.72
N GLU A 208 8.16 12.25 10.73
CA GLU A 208 9.61 12.35 10.96
C GLU A 208 10.40 11.75 9.80
N THR A 209 10.00 10.59 9.30
CA THR A 209 10.63 9.94 8.14
C THR A 209 10.61 10.84 6.91
N ILE A 210 9.46 11.44 6.58
CA ILE A 210 9.33 12.34 5.44
C ILE A 210 10.23 13.56 5.62
N LYS A 211 10.23 14.20 6.79
CA LYS A 211 11.06 15.38 7.09
C LYS A 211 12.55 15.07 7.04
N ASN A 212 12.97 13.97 7.65
CA ASN A 212 14.39 13.57 7.72
C ASN A 212 14.97 13.22 6.34
N SER A 213 14.13 12.72 5.40
CA SER A 213 14.54 12.51 4.02
C SER A 213 14.53 13.80 3.18
N GLN A 214 14.24 14.95 3.75
CA GLN A 214 14.01 16.22 3.03
C GLN A 214 12.86 16.11 2.01
N GLY A 215 11.93 15.19 2.25
CA GLY A 215 10.74 14.97 1.44
C GLY A 215 9.57 15.88 1.83
N PHE A 216 8.44 15.59 1.24
CA PHE A 216 7.18 16.31 1.46
C PHE A 216 6.00 15.34 1.36
N ALA A 217 4.81 15.77 1.77
CA ALA A 217 3.60 14.98 1.58
C ALA A 217 2.54 15.80 0.84
N PHE A 218 2.09 15.29 -0.31
CA PHE A 218 1.12 15.95 -1.18
C PHE A 218 -0.29 15.44 -0.95
N THR A 219 -1.24 16.37 -0.93
CA THR A 219 -2.68 16.11 -0.90
C THR A 219 -3.26 16.30 -2.29
N ILE A 220 -3.93 15.27 -2.83
CA ILE A 220 -4.35 15.21 -4.22
C ILE A 220 -5.87 15.09 -4.31
N GLN A 221 -6.48 15.93 -5.15
CA GLN A 221 -7.91 15.89 -5.43
C GLN A 221 -8.28 14.77 -6.39
N ASN A 222 -9.51 14.26 -6.28
CA ASN A 222 -10.01 13.15 -7.08
C ASN A 222 -9.88 13.37 -8.59
N GLU A 223 -10.14 14.60 -9.05
CA GLU A 223 -9.99 14.95 -10.47
C GLU A 223 -8.56 14.68 -10.97
N ALA A 224 -7.54 15.14 -10.24
CA ALA A 224 -6.15 14.91 -10.60
C ALA A 224 -5.78 13.41 -10.58
N ILE A 225 -6.36 12.63 -9.67
CA ILE A 225 -6.16 11.16 -9.63
C ILE A 225 -6.75 10.52 -10.89
N VAL A 226 -7.96 10.94 -11.29
CA VAL A 226 -8.63 10.41 -12.50
C VAL A 226 -7.85 10.78 -13.77
N LEU A 227 -7.38 12.02 -13.89
CA LEU A 227 -6.54 12.45 -15.02
C LEU A 227 -5.23 11.66 -15.10
N ALA A 228 -4.56 11.46 -13.96
CA ALA A 228 -3.35 10.63 -13.90
C ALA A 228 -3.63 9.17 -14.28
N ASN A 229 -4.78 8.62 -13.90
CA ASN A 229 -5.18 7.27 -14.30
C ASN A 229 -5.39 7.16 -15.83
N HIS A 230 -6.09 8.11 -16.43
CA HIS A 230 -6.28 8.16 -17.88
C HIS A 230 -4.94 8.30 -18.62
N PHE A 231 -4.02 9.11 -18.10
CA PHE A 231 -2.68 9.22 -18.67
C PHE A 231 -1.93 7.87 -18.63
N LEU A 232 -1.95 7.14 -17.51
CA LEU A 232 -1.34 5.81 -17.44
C LEU A 232 -2.00 4.83 -18.40
N GLU A 233 -3.33 4.82 -18.49
CA GLU A 233 -4.08 3.98 -19.43
C GLU A 233 -3.73 4.29 -20.90
N SER A 234 -3.55 5.56 -21.25
CA SER A 234 -3.11 5.98 -22.61
C SER A 234 -1.69 5.46 -22.97
N LYS A 235 -0.89 5.13 -21.95
CA LYS A 235 0.44 4.51 -22.09
C LYS A 235 0.40 2.99 -21.93
N ASN A 236 -0.79 2.37 -21.99
CA ASN A 236 -1.01 0.94 -21.75
C ASN A 236 -0.55 0.46 -20.36
N ILE A 237 -0.58 1.35 -19.36
CA ILE A 237 -0.26 1.06 -17.98
C ILE A 237 -1.54 1.05 -17.15
N VAL A 238 -2.08 -0.14 -16.93
CA VAL A 238 -3.27 -0.34 -16.11
C VAL A 238 -2.83 -0.61 -14.67
N THR A 239 -3.29 0.22 -13.73
CA THR A 239 -3.00 0.14 -12.29
C THR A 239 -4.21 0.56 -11.46
N SER A 240 -4.14 0.42 -10.14
CA SER A 240 -5.18 0.93 -9.25
C SER A 240 -5.14 2.47 -9.14
N LEU A 241 -6.22 3.07 -8.64
CA LEU A 241 -6.26 4.53 -8.38
C LEU A 241 -5.21 4.97 -7.34
N GLU A 242 -4.74 4.08 -6.47
CA GLU A 242 -3.63 4.37 -5.56
C GLU A 242 -2.30 4.55 -6.31
N GLY A 243 -2.09 3.81 -7.40
CA GLY A 243 -0.94 4.02 -8.29
C GLY A 243 -1.05 5.35 -9.03
N ALA A 244 -2.23 5.65 -9.57
CA ALA A 244 -2.52 6.93 -10.24
C ALA A 244 -2.38 8.13 -9.27
N LEU A 245 -2.78 7.98 -8.01
CA LEU A 245 -2.58 8.97 -6.95
C LEU A 245 -1.11 9.36 -6.82
N CYS A 246 -0.18 8.39 -6.86
CA CYS A 246 1.24 8.69 -6.79
C CYS A 246 1.76 9.47 -8.00
N LEU A 247 1.27 9.16 -9.19
CA LEU A 247 1.59 9.94 -10.39
C LEU A 247 1.08 11.38 -10.27
N ALA A 248 -0.16 11.58 -9.82
CA ALA A 248 -0.72 12.91 -9.58
C ALA A 248 0.09 13.69 -8.53
N GLY A 249 0.60 13.00 -7.49
CA GLY A 249 1.52 13.57 -6.51
C GLY A 249 2.83 14.05 -7.12
N TYR A 250 3.44 13.26 -8.00
CA TYR A 250 4.61 13.67 -8.77
C TYR A 250 4.32 14.89 -9.66
N GLN A 251 3.20 14.88 -10.39
CA GLN A 251 2.81 15.99 -11.23
C GLN A 251 2.61 17.29 -10.43
N LYS A 252 1.98 17.21 -9.25
CA LYS A 252 1.85 18.35 -8.32
C LYS A 252 3.21 18.82 -7.82
N ALA A 253 4.12 17.91 -7.47
CA ALA A 253 5.47 18.24 -7.06
C ALA A 253 6.23 19.04 -8.13
N VAL A 254 6.20 18.56 -9.37
CA VAL A 254 6.85 19.24 -10.51
C VAL A 254 6.22 20.61 -10.77
N LYS A 255 4.88 20.69 -10.80
CA LYS A 255 4.14 21.95 -10.99
C LYS A 255 4.50 23.00 -9.94
N ASN A 256 4.74 22.58 -8.70
CA ASN A 256 5.06 23.45 -7.56
C ASN A 256 6.59 23.61 -7.35
N ASN A 257 7.41 23.24 -8.34
CA ASN A 257 8.87 23.38 -8.35
C ASN A 257 9.60 22.66 -7.20
N TYR A 258 9.05 21.57 -6.68
CA TYR A 258 9.78 20.70 -5.77
C TYR A 258 10.92 19.98 -6.49
N SER A 259 12.07 19.86 -5.84
CA SER A 259 13.21 19.15 -6.39
C SER A 259 12.97 17.64 -6.34
N VAL A 260 12.55 17.05 -7.47
CA VAL A 260 12.34 15.60 -7.61
C VAL A 260 13.56 14.90 -8.20
N GLY A 261 14.52 15.67 -8.73
CA GLY A 261 15.74 15.17 -9.37
C GLY A 261 15.48 14.53 -10.76
N LYS A 262 16.50 13.87 -11.30
CA LYS A 262 16.51 13.33 -12.68
C LYS A 262 15.90 11.92 -12.79
N TYR A 263 15.87 11.17 -11.70
CA TYR A 263 15.45 9.77 -11.66
C TYR A 263 14.38 9.49 -10.57
N PRO A 264 13.23 10.21 -10.61
CA PRO A 264 12.16 9.99 -9.65
C PRO A 264 11.47 8.64 -9.89
N VAL A 265 11.13 7.94 -8.82
CA VAL A 265 10.41 6.66 -8.84
C VAL A 265 9.01 6.84 -8.25
N ILE A 266 8.01 6.32 -8.94
CA ILE A 266 6.62 6.27 -8.51
C ILE A 266 6.24 4.82 -8.20
N LEU A 267 5.62 4.58 -7.04
CA LEU A 267 5.19 3.25 -6.64
C LEU A 267 3.76 2.96 -7.11
N LEU A 268 3.58 2.02 -8.02
CA LEU A 268 2.27 1.51 -8.43
C LEU A 268 1.90 0.31 -7.55
N THR A 269 1.12 0.56 -6.50
CA THR A 269 0.93 -0.37 -5.37
C THR A 269 -0.06 -1.50 -5.60
N GLY A 270 -0.89 -1.43 -6.63
CA GLY A 270 -1.90 -2.44 -6.88
C GLY A 270 -2.45 -2.42 -8.29
N SER A 271 -2.93 -3.56 -8.76
CA SER A 271 -3.64 -3.69 -10.03
C SER A 271 -5.06 -3.12 -9.94
N LYS A 272 -5.61 -2.68 -11.07
CA LYS A 272 -7.03 -2.31 -11.23
C LYS A 272 -7.91 -3.55 -11.01
N ARG A 273 -8.98 -3.41 -10.23
CA ARG A 273 -9.95 -4.48 -9.91
C ARG A 273 -11.37 -3.95 -9.91
#